data_0bdf4aafbdf34cf359c89275b13a58ac
#
_entry.id   0bdf4aafbdf34cf359c89275b13a58ac
#
_cell.length_a   1.000
_cell.length_b   1.000
_cell.length_c   1.000
_cell.angle_alpha   90.00
_cell.angle_beta   90.00
_cell.angle_gamma   90.00
#
_symmetry.space_group_name_H-M   'P 1'
#
loop_
_entity.id
_entity.type
_entity.pdbx_description
1 polymer ?
#
loop_
_entity_poly.entity_id
_entity_poly.type
_entity_poly.pdbx_seq_one_letter_code
_entity_poly.pdbx_strand_id
1 'polypeptide(L)'
;MRLSIGFIVLGIAAAALVVRAQDTPSAAEYKIVKTAKVGGEGGFDYVFADSDGRKLYVPRSGGRGNGAVKSRVSVFDLDTLAPLGEIADTNGVHGVAVDPKSGHGFSSSNPVVMFDTKTLDTIKTIPAQGSPDGIFFEPATQRIYVLSHRAPNVTVLDARDGSIVGTIDLGGAPEQGQSDGNGHVYIDVEDQDNVAVVDANTMKVTAHYDLTGKGGGPGGLGLDAKNHILFAFCHDPAVCVVLSADDGKILATLPIGTGVDAGGFNPNTMEAFSSQGDATLTIIKEQNPGSFEVEQTVTTLRGAKTCTLDAKTNQIFLITAEYAAPTTRPATPPTTQPTGQSQAGGRRGRGARGQMVPGSFTILVVGK
;
A
#
# COMPACT_ATOMS: atom_id res chain seq x y z
N MET A 1 -14.06 78.49 -60.96
CA MET A 1 -14.62 77.85 -59.72
C MET A 1 -14.07 76.44 -59.68
N ARG A 2 -13.02 76.23 -58.91
CA ARG A 2 -12.34 74.90 -58.73
C ARG A 2 -12.62 74.39 -57.32
N LEU A 3 -13.34 73.29 -57.20
CA LEU A 3 -13.60 72.57 -55.93
C LEU A 3 -12.41 71.68 -55.63
N SER A 4 -11.79 71.87 -54.50
CA SER A 4 -10.78 70.95 -53.96
C SER A 4 -11.45 70.00 -52.97
N ILE A 5 -11.35 68.69 -53.25
CA ILE A 5 -11.83 67.64 -52.40
C ILE A 5 -10.65 67.19 -51.51
N GLY A 6 -10.74 67.44 -50.20
CA GLY A 6 -9.77 66.97 -49.23
C GLY A 6 -10.09 65.52 -48.78
N PHE A 7 -9.14 64.64 -48.89
CA PHE A 7 -9.22 63.26 -48.35
C PHE A 7 -8.74 63.28 -46.90
N ILE A 8 -9.62 62.87 -45.99
CA ILE A 8 -9.26 62.57 -44.61
C ILE A 8 -8.88 61.09 -44.52
N VAL A 9 -7.62 60.81 -44.19
CA VAL A 9 -7.15 59.43 -43.91
C VAL A 9 -7.32 59.19 -42.41
N LEU A 10 -8.26 58.30 -42.06
CA LEU A 10 -8.46 57.84 -40.71
C LEU A 10 -7.46 56.67 -40.42
N GLY A 11 -6.43 56.92 -39.62
CA GLY A 11 -5.52 55.91 -39.15
C GLY A 11 -6.14 55.09 -38.03
N ILE A 12 -6.38 53.80 -38.29
CA ILE A 12 -6.80 52.84 -37.26
C ILE A 12 -5.52 52.28 -36.58
N ALA A 13 -5.29 52.71 -35.31
CA ALA A 13 -4.25 52.13 -34.48
C ALA A 13 -4.75 50.80 -33.90
N ALA A 14 -4.22 49.68 -34.37
CA ALA A 14 -4.47 48.38 -33.80
C ALA A 14 -3.60 48.23 -32.50
N ALA A 15 -4.24 48.30 -31.33
CA ALA A 15 -3.60 47.94 -30.10
C ALA A 15 -3.52 46.42 -29.97
N ALA A 16 -2.33 45.85 -30.10
CA ALA A 16 -2.08 44.43 -29.84
C ALA A 16 -2.14 44.19 -28.32
N LEU A 17 -3.19 43.51 -27.88
CA LEU A 17 -3.26 42.99 -26.51
C LEU A 17 -2.24 41.87 -26.39
N VAL A 18 -1.12 42.10 -25.72
CA VAL A 18 -0.20 41.06 -25.27
C VAL A 18 -0.83 40.39 -24.06
N VAL A 19 -1.54 39.26 -24.27
CA VAL A 19 -1.96 38.38 -23.17
C VAL A 19 -0.68 37.72 -22.65
N ARG A 20 -0.14 38.21 -21.56
CA ARG A 20 0.86 37.46 -20.78
C ARG A 20 0.15 36.23 -20.22
N ALA A 21 0.57 35.05 -20.65
CA ALA A 21 0.26 33.82 -19.94
C ALA A 21 0.78 34.03 -18.50
N GLN A 22 -0.14 33.99 -17.54
CA GLN A 22 0.25 33.87 -16.15
C GLN A 22 0.85 32.49 -15.99
N ASP A 23 2.15 32.41 -15.64
CA ASP A 23 2.77 31.17 -15.19
C ASP A 23 1.99 30.71 -13.99
N THR A 24 1.15 29.70 -14.16
CA THR A 24 0.52 28.98 -13.05
C THR A 24 1.70 28.40 -12.24
N PRO A 25 1.79 28.63 -10.93
CA PRO A 25 2.84 28.01 -10.14
C PRO A 25 2.78 26.49 -10.38
N SER A 26 3.87 25.93 -10.87
CA SER A 26 4.00 24.46 -10.97
C SER A 26 3.71 23.88 -9.58
N ALA A 27 2.75 22.95 -9.50
CA ALA A 27 2.50 22.23 -8.27
C ALA A 27 3.83 21.64 -7.77
N ALA A 28 4.10 21.75 -6.46
CA ALA A 28 5.34 21.22 -5.91
C ALA A 28 5.42 19.71 -6.19
N GLU A 29 6.54 19.27 -6.74
CA GLU A 29 6.77 17.87 -7.10
C GLU A 29 7.09 17.02 -5.88
N TYR A 30 6.61 15.79 -5.88
CA TYR A 30 7.01 14.77 -4.91
C TYR A 30 8.48 14.39 -5.07
N LYS A 31 9.19 14.29 -3.95
CA LYS A 31 10.58 13.85 -3.89
C LYS A 31 10.87 13.16 -2.56
N ILE A 32 11.97 12.46 -2.45
CA ILE A 32 12.47 11.99 -1.17
C ILE A 32 12.92 13.22 -0.36
N VAL A 33 12.18 13.55 0.70
CA VAL A 33 12.46 14.69 1.58
C VAL A 33 13.30 14.28 2.80
N LYS A 34 13.29 12.98 3.16
CA LYS A 34 14.09 12.44 4.26
C LYS A 34 14.45 10.98 3.99
N THR A 35 15.66 10.61 4.38
CA THR A 35 16.16 9.23 4.37
C THR A 35 16.80 8.93 5.71
N ALA A 36 16.39 7.84 6.36
CA ALA A 36 16.94 7.41 7.64
C ALA A 36 17.40 5.95 7.55
N LYS A 37 18.71 5.71 7.66
CA LYS A 37 19.26 4.36 7.87
C LYS A 37 19.07 4.01 9.34
N VAL A 38 18.10 3.17 9.65
CA VAL A 38 17.74 2.77 11.01
C VAL A 38 18.33 1.43 11.40
N GLY A 39 18.90 0.71 10.45
CA GLY A 39 19.60 -0.55 10.68
C GLY A 39 18.69 -1.68 11.13
N GLY A 40 19.25 -2.62 11.89
CA GLY A 40 18.58 -3.85 12.31
C GLY A 40 18.51 -4.91 11.21
N GLU A 41 18.26 -6.14 11.61
CA GLU A 41 18.19 -7.32 10.73
C GLU A 41 16.75 -7.86 10.66
N GLY A 42 16.52 -8.77 9.74
CA GLY A 42 15.23 -9.40 9.48
C GLY A 42 14.54 -8.86 8.24
N GLY A 43 13.64 -9.63 7.68
CA GLY A 43 12.78 -9.21 6.57
C GLY A 43 11.86 -8.06 6.98
N PHE A 44 11.12 -7.53 6.03
CA PHE A 44 10.10 -6.49 6.27
C PHE A 44 8.96 -6.68 5.27
N ASP A 45 7.80 -6.12 5.63
CA ASP A 45 6.61 -6.12 4.78
C ASP A 45 5.80 -4.83 5.00
N TYR A 46 4.46 -4.89 5.16
CA TYR A 46 3.60 -3.72 5.25
C TYR A 46 4.00 -2.77 6.39
N VAL A 47 4.45 -1.59 6.03
CA VAL A 47 4.71 -0.50 6.98
C VAL A 47 3.40 0.24 7.29
N PHE A 48 3.21 0.69 8.53
CA PHE A 48 2.00 1.38 8.96
C PHE A 48 2.32 2.67 9.71
N ALA A 49 1.76 3.80 9.23
CA ALA A 49 1.83 5.10 9.88
C ALA A 49 0.56 5.36 10.69
N ASP A 50 0.68 5.38 12.00
CA ASP A 50 -0.35 5.88 12.89
C ASP A 50 -0.23 7.40 12.98
N SER A 51 -0.97 8.10 12.11
CA SER A 51 -0.96 9.57 12.03
C SER A 51 -1.43 10.22 13.31
N ASP A 52 -2.34 9.60 14.07
CA ASP A 52 -2.86 10.15 15.32
C ASP A 52 -1.92 9.93 16.49
N GLY A 53 -1.40 8.73 16.66
CA GLY A 53 -0.45 8.37 17.70
C GLY A 53 1.00 8.80 17.40
N ARG A 54 1.27 9.37 16.20
CA ARG A 54 2.60 9.80 15.71
C ARG A 54 3.65 8.68 15.78
N LYS A 55 3.27 7.46 15.34
CA LYS A 55 4.15 6.30 15.32
C LYS A 55 4.22 5.65 13.94
N LEU A 56 5.40 5.19 13.57
CA LEU A 56 5.62 4.35 12.41
C LEU A 56 5.94 2.94 12.87
N TYR A 57 5.07 2.00 12.53
CA TYR A 57 5.23 0.58 12.84
C TYR A 57 5.85 -0.14 11.65
N VAL A 58 6.96 -0.81 11.90
CA VAL A 58 7.73 -1.50 10.88
C VAL A 58 7.85 -2.98 11.24
N PRO A 59 7.08 -3.87 10.61
CA PRO A 59 7.20 -5.30 10.82
C PRO A 59 8.59 -5.80 10.39
N ARG A 60 9.23 -6.59 11.25
CA ARG A 60 10.53 -7.20 11.00
C ARG A 60 10.44 -8.70 11.19
N SER A 61 10.28 -9.44 10.11
CA SER A 61 10.24 -10.89 10.16
C SER A 61 11.64 -11.45 10.49
N GLY A 62 11.67 -12.42 11.39
CA GLY A 62 12.91 -13.06 11.84
C GLY A 62 13.52 -14.01 10.81
N GLY A 63 14.75 -14.40 11.04
CA GLY A 63 15.43 -15.45 10.29
C GLY A 63 15.01 -16.86 10.74
N ARG A 64 15.46 -17.87 9.99
CA ARG A 64 15.30 -19.28 10.35
C ARG A 64 16.62 -19.87 10.83
N GLY A 65 16.61 -20.68 11.89
CA GLY A 65 17.76 -21.37 12.44
C GLY A 65 18.24 -20.85 13.80
N ASN A 66 19.17 -21.56 14.42
CA ASN A 66 19.75 -21.18 15.71
C ASN A 66 20.54 -19.87 15.57
N GLY A 67 20.27 -18.91 16.47
CA GLY A 67 20.89 -17.58 16.45
C GLY A 67 20.26 -16.59 15.46
N ALA A 68 19.16 -16.97 14.81
CA ALA A 68 18.42 -16.05 13.94
C ALA A 68 17.80 -14.90 14.74
N VAL A 69 17.74 -13.73 14.12
CA VAL A 69 17.04 -12.57 14.69
C VAL A 69 15.58 -12.90 14.91
N LYS A 70 15.04 -12.54 16.07
CA LYS A 70 13.63 -12.74 16.40
C LYS A 70 12.75 -11.79 15.60
N SER A 71 11.55 -12.27 15.25
CA SER A 71 10.52 -11.43 14.64
C SER A 71 10.01 -10.41 15.67
N ARG A 72 9.77 -9.19 15.21
CA ARG A 72 9.28 -8.08 16.03
C ARG A 72 8.62 -7.03 15.16
N VAL A 73 7.91 -6.09 15.77
CA VAL A 73 7.55 -4.83 15.14
C VAL A 73 8.44 -3.73 15.75
N SER A 74 9.29 -3.11 14.95
CA SER A 74 10.06 -1.94 15.39
C SER A 74 9.19 -0.70 15.27
N VAL A 75 9.22 0.16 16.28
CA VAL A 75 8.37 1.36 16.36
C VAL A 75 9.25 2.60 16.39
N PHE A 76 8.93 3.54 15.50
CA PHE A 76 9.64 4.80 15.39
C PHE A 76 8.68 5.98 15.60
N ASP A 77 9.22 7.07 16.08
CA ASP A 77 8.53 8.36 16.06
C ASP A 77 8.32 8.82 14.62
N LEU A 78 7.10 9.16 14.26
CA LEU A 78 6.72 9.42 12.86
C LEU A 78 7.35 10.71 12.30
N ASP A 79 7.64 11.69 13.16
CA ASP A 79 8.19 12.97 12.75
C ASP A 79 9.73 12.92 12.64
N THR A 80 10.38 12.32 13.64
CA THR A 80 11.84 12.32 13.75
C THR A 80 12.50 11.07 13.18
N LEU A 81 11.77 9.95 13.11
CA LEU A 81 12.24 8.59 12.83
C LEU A 81 13.19 8.05 13.91
N ALA A 82 13.16 8.63 15.10
CA ALA A 82 13.86 8.09 16.26
C ALA A 82 13.18 6.80 16.72
N PRO A 83 13.95 5.77 17.15
CA PRO A 83 13.36 4.54 17.67
C PRO A 83 12.66 4.82 18.99
N LEU A 84 11.42 4.30 19.14
CA LEU A 84 10.62 4.38 20.37
C LEU A 84 10.61 3.06 21.13
N GLY A 85 10.77 1.94 20.45
CA GLY A 85 10.74 0.62 21.05
C GLY A 85 10.40 -0.48 20.07
N GLU A 86 10.06 -1.65 20.59
CA GLU A 86 9.70 -2.82 19.80
C GLU A 86 8.56 -3.59 20.45
N ILE A 87 7.69 -4.19 19.64
CA ILE A 87 6.72 -5.20 20.07
C ILE A 87 7.37 -6.56 19.76
N ALA A 88 7.72 -7.29 20.82
CA ALA A 88 8.45 -8.54 20.72
C ALA A 88 7.55 -9.75 20.35
N ASP A 89 8.18 -10.87 20.02
CA ASP A 89 7.55 -12.19 19.82
C ASP A 89 6.41 -12.23 18.77
N THR A 90 6.47 -11.34 17.78
CA THR A 90 5.53 -11.28 16.66
C THR A 90 5.96 -12.21 15.53
N ASN A 91 5.90 -13.52 15.76
CA ASN A 91 6.42 -14.53 14.83
C ASN A 91 5.78 -14.45 13.46
N GLY A 92 6.62 -14.29 12.41
CA GLY A 92 6.17 -14.20 11.02
C GLY A 92 5.32 -12.97 10.72
N VAL A 93 5.53 -11.87 11.44
CA VAL A 93 4.77 -10.63 11.28
C VAL A 93 4.93 -10.05 9.87
N HIS A 94 3.81 -9.59 9.31
CA HIS A 94 3.74 -8.91 8.03
C HIS A 94 3.21 -7.47 8.13
N GLY A 95 2.20 -7.20 8.96
CA GLY A 95 1.57 -5.88 9.09
C GLY A 95 1.13 -5.53 10.51
N VAL A 96 0.67 -4.30 10.67
CA VAL A 96 0.12 -3.75 11.92
C VAL A 96 -1.14 -2.95 11.60
N ALA A 97 -2.14 -3.04 12.47
CA ALA A 97 -3.30 -2.15 12.50
C ALA A 97 -3.49 -1.60 13.91
N VAL A 98 -4.03 -0.39 14.01
CA VAL A 98 -4.30 0.28 15.28
C VAL A 98 -5.75 0.72 15.33
N ASP A 99 -6.41 0.48 16.46
CA ASP A 99 -7.66 1.15 16.81
C ASP A 99 -7.34 2.36 17.71
N PRO A 100 -7.45 3.59 17.17
CA PRO A 100 -7.12 4.80 17.93
C PRO A 100 -8.06 5.05 19.10
N LYS A 101 -9.26 4.44 19.07
CA LYS A 101 -10.28 4.64 20.12
C LYS A 101 -10.00 3.79 21.36
N SER A 102 -9.64 2.53 21.18
CA SER A 102 -9.25 1.66 22.32
C SER A 102 -7.80 1.89 22.77
N GLY A 103 -6.94 2.38 21.89
CA GLY A 103 -5.50 2.45 22.09
C GLY A 103 -4.81 1.11 21.93
N HIS A 104 -5.47 0.14 21.28
CA HIS A 104 -4.91 -1.17 21.03
C HIS A 104 -4.36 -1.26 19.60
N GLY A 105 -3.21 -1.92 19.47
CA GLY A 105 -2.63 -2.31 18.19
C GLY A 105 -2.63 -3.83 18.04
N PHE A 106 -2.58 -4.29 16.79
CA PHE A 106 -2.59 -5.69 16.41
C PHE A 106 -1.54 -5.93 15.32
N SER A 107 -0.79 -7.02 15.45
CA SER A 107 0.15 -7.45 14.41
C SER A 107 -0.35 -8.69 13.70
N SER A 108 -0.25 -8.75 12.38
CA SER A 108 -0.55 -9.96 11.60
C SER A 108 0.59 -10.98 11.71
N SER A 109 0.84 -11.41 12.94
CA SER A 109 1.77 -12.49 13.29
C SER A 109 1.02 -13.79 13.60
N ASN A 110 1.73 -14.89 13.77
CA ASN A 110 1.12 -16.15 14.17
C ASN A 110 1.76 -16.67 15.47
N PRO A 111 1.04 -16.60 16.62
CA PRO A 111 -0.30 -15.99 16.80
C PRO A 111 -0.29 -14.46 16.56
N VAL A 112 -1.47 -13.87 16.31
CA VAL A 112 -1.66 -12.41 16.31
C VAL A 112 -1.33 -11.86 17.69
N VAL A 113 -0.56 -10.79 17.75
CA VAL A 113 -0.24 -10.09 19.00
C VAL A 113 -1.08 -8.83 19.11
N MET A 114 -1.89 -8.73 20.17
CA MET A 114 -2.56 -7.51 20.60
C MET A 114 -1.68 -6.79 21.61
N PHE A 115 -1.45 -5.50 21.41
CA PHE A 115 -0.54 -4.69 22.23
C PHE A 115 -1.13 -3.32 22.60
N ASP A 116 -0.64 -2.72 23.65
CA ASP A 116 -0.95 -1.34 24.01
C ASP A 116 -0.10 -0.36 23.19
N THR A 117 -0.75 0.60 22.52
CA THR A 117 -0.05 1.52 21.60
C THR A 117 0.80 2.57 22.32
N LYS A 118 0.64 2.78 23.63
CA LYS A 118 1.43 3.74 24.43
C LYS A 118 2.67 3.10 25.01
N THR A 119 2.50 1.90 25.64
CA THR A 119 3.59 1.21 26.32
C THR A 119 4.33 0.24 25.41
N LEU A 120 3.72 -0.20 24.30
CA LEU A 120 4.17 -1.23 23.36
C LEU A 120 4.18 -2.65 23.98
N ASP A 121 3.63 -2.81 25.18
CA ASP A 121 3.55 -4.10 25.85
C ASP A 121 2.50 -5.00 25.18
N THR A 122 2.80 -6.29 25.11
CA THR A 122 1.83 -7.30 24.69
C THR A 122 0.71 -7.43 25.71
N ILE A 123 -0.53 -7.23 25.28
CA ILE A 123 -1.73 -7.46 26.10
C ILE A 123 -2.09 -8.94 26.08
N LYS A 124 -2.17 -9.52 24.86
CA LYS A 124 -2.43 -10.96 24.69
C LYS A 124 -2.06 -11.45 23.28
N THR A 125 -2.01 -12.75 23.12
CA THR A 125 -1.89 -13.42 21.81
C THR A 125 -3.21 -14.08 21.42
N ILE A 126 -3.52 -14.05 20.12
CA ILE A 126 -4.79 -14.52 19.57
C ILE A 126 -4.50 -15.54 18.45
N PRO A 127 -5.00 -16.78 18.56
CA PRO A 127 -4.75 -17.81 17.56
C PRO A 127 -5.59 -17.53 16.30
N ALA A 128 -5.08 -16.70 15.39
CA ALA A 128 -5.70 -16.52 14.09
C ALA A 128 -5.48 -17.75 13.21
N GLN A 129 -6.44 -18.03 12.33
CA GLN A 129 -6.36 -19.15 11.41
C GLN A 129 -5.52 -18.79 10.17
N GLY A 130 -5.09 -19.81 9.45
CA GLY A 130 -4.37 -19.65 8.19
C GLY A 130 -2.91 -19.22 8.36
N SER A 131 -2.49 -18.29 7.52
CA SER A 131 -1.16 -17.67 7.51
C SER A 131 -1.35 -16.16 7.44
N PRO A 132 -1.45 -15.46 8.59
CA PRO A 132 -1.68 -14.02 8.64
C PRO A 132 -0.68 -13.25 7.76
N ASP A 133 -1.19 -12.25 7.02
CA ASP A 133 -0.45 -11.39 6.10
C ASP A 133 -0.91 -9.94 6.26
N GLY A 134 -1.72 -9.39 5.36
CA GLY A 134 -2.30 -8.07 5.49
C GLY A 134 -3.19 -7.94 6.74
N ILE A 135 -3.33 -6.72 7.23
CA ILE A 135 -4.17 -6.41 8.41
C ILE A 135 -4.63 -4.96 8.33
N PHE A 136 -5.88 -4.70 8.69
CA PHE A 136 -6.40 -3.33 8.77
C PHE A 136 -7.52 -3.20 9.78
N PHE A 137 -7.80 -1.96 10.17
CA PHE A 137 -8.89 -1.60 11.09
C PHE A 137 -10.11 -1.10 10.31
N GLU A 138 -11.29 -1.58 10.70
CA GLU A 138 -12.59 -1.14 10.19
C GLU A 138 -13.32 -0.36 11.30
N PRO A 139 -13.49 0.97 11.14
CA PRO A 139 -13.93 1.83 12.24
C PRO A 139 -15.44 1.81 12.52
N ALA A 140 -16.31 1.48 11.56
CA ALA A 140 -17.76 1.49 11.77
C ALA A 140 -18.20 0.40 12.76
N THR A 141 -17.60 -0.79 12.66
CA THR A 141 -17.90 -1.94 13.53
C THR A 141 -16.83 -2.16 14.62
N GLN A 142 -15.77 -1.35 14.66
CA GLN A 142 -14.64 -1.47 15.58
C GLN A 142 -13.97 -2.86 15.50
N ARG A 143 -13.62 -3.28 14.28
CA ARG A 143 -13.07 -4.61 14.02
C ARG A 143 -11.71 -4.54 13.35
N ILE A 144 -10.89 -5.54 13.62
CA ILE A 144 -9.63 -5.79 12.93
C ILE A 144 -9.84 -6.96 11.98
N TYR A 145 -9.46 -6.76 10.73
CA TYR A 145 -9.45 -7.78 9.69
C TYR A 145 -8.03 -8.27 9.48
N VAL A 146 -7.79 -9.54 9.80
CA VAL A 146 -6.50 -10.21 9.61
C VAL A 146 -6.61 -11.08 8.38
N LEU A 147 -5.94 -10.70 7.32
CA LEU A 147 -5.94 -11.39 6.02
C LEU A 147 -5.02 -12.61 6.04
N SER A 148 -5.32 -13.62 5.25
CA SER A 148 -4.54 -14.84 5.13
C SER A 148 -4.62 -15.42 3.73
N HIS A 149 -3.48 -15.78 3.15
CA HIS A 149 -3.41 -16.49 1.87
C HIS A 149 -3.98 -17.91 1.93
N ARG A 150 -4.36 -18.40 3.10
CA ARG A 150 -4.98 -19.73 3.29
C ARG A 150 -6.32 -19.61 3.96
N ALA A 151 -7.29 -20.34 3.45
CA ALA A 151 -8.65 -20.35 4.01
C ALA A 151 -8.68 -20.79 5.49
N PRO A 152 -9.56 -20.19 6.31
CA PRO A 152 -10.38 -19.03 5.97
C PRO A 152 -9.50 -17.81 5.71
N ASN A 153 -9.84 -17.03 4.67
CA ASN A 153 -8.97 -15.96 4.19
C ASN A 153 -8.95 -14.73 5.09
N VAL A 154 -9.95 -14.57 5.97
CA VAL A 154 -10.03 -13.46 6.91
C VAL A 154 -10.42 -13.97 8.30
N THR A 155 -9.66 -13.58 9.32
CA THR A 155 -10.09 -13.67 10.72
C THR A 155 -10.47 -12.26 11.19
N VAL A 156 -11.70 -12.11 11.70
CA VAL A 156 -12.23 -10.82 12.18
C VAL A 156 -12.17 -10.80 13.70
N LEU A 157 -11.55 -9.77 14.27
CA LEU A 157 -11.38 -9.58 15.70
C LEU A 157 -12.15 -8.33 16.18
N ASP A 158 -12.64 -8.34 17.40
CA ASP A 158 -13.10 -7.14 18.08
C ASP A 158 -11.87 -6.32 18.52
N ALA A 159 -11.78 -5.07 18.10
CA ALA A 159 -10.62 -4.22 18.36
C ALA A 159 -10.51 -3.81 19.86
N ARG A 160 -11.60 -3.91 20.63
CA ARG A 160 -11.63 -3.52 22.03
C ARG A 160 -10.97 -4.55 22.95
N ASP A 161 -11.14 -5.83 22.64
CA ASP A 161 -10.67 -6.91 23.52
C ASP A 161 -9.95 -8.04 22.77
N GLY A 162 -9.87 -7.99 21.45
CA GLY A 162 -9.23 -8.99 20.61
C GLY A 162 -9.95 -10.34 20.58
N SER A 163 -11.22 -10.42 20.92
CA SER A 163 -12.01 -11.64 20.76
C SER A 163 -12.25 -11.91 19.26
N ILE A 164 -12.22 -13.18 18.88
CA ILE A 164 -12.55 -13.58 17.49
C ILE A 164 -14.05 -13.45 17.30
N VAL A 165 -14.47 -12.57 16.38
CA VAL A 165 -15.87 -12.36 16.01
C VAL A 165 -16.32 -13.40 14.98
N GLY A 166 -15.45 -13.77 14.06
CA GLY A 166 -15.74 -14.74 13.02
C GLY A 166 -14.66 -14.82 11.95
N THR A 167 -14.97 -15.51 10.88
CA THR A 167 -14.09 -15.68 9.72
C THR A 167 -14.87 -15.44 8.42
N ILE A 168 -14.16 -15.04 7.36
CA ILE A 168 -14.72 -14.85 6.03
C ILE A 168 -13.86 -15.63 5.05
N ASP A 169 -14.49 -16.35 4.13
CA ASP A 169 -13.84 -16.98 2.99
C ASP A 169 -14.03 -16.09 1.76
N LEU A 170 -12.93 -15.60 1.19
CA LEU A 170 -12.92 -14.75 -0.01
C LEU A 170 -12.78 -15.54 -1.30
N GLY A 171 -12.56 -16.86 -1.21
CA GLY A 171 -12.34 -17.73 -2.36
C GLY A 171 -10.97 -17.61 -3.01
N GLY A 172 -10.03 -16.88 -2.43
CA GLY A 172 -8.68 -16.67 -2.97
C GLY A 172 -7.71 -16.06 -1.97
N ALA A 173 -6.53 -15.65 -2.43
CA ALA A 173 -5.45 -15.10 -1.62
C ALA A 173 -5.54 -13.56 -1.53
N PRO A 174 -5.96 -12.98 -0.39
CA PRO A 174 -6.01 -11.54 -0.22
C PRO A 174 -4.61 -10.96 0.05
N GLU A 175 -4.35 -9.74 -0.42
CA GLU A 175 -3.14 -8.98 -0.13
C GLU A 175 -3.43 -7.75 0.74
N GLN A 176 -4.19 -6.77 0.26
CA GLN A 176 -4.49 -5.54 0.96
C GLN A 176 -6.01 -5.28 1.05
N GLY A 177 -6.44 -4.62 2.13
CA GLY A 177 -7.84 -4.25 2.32
C GLY A 177 -7.99 -2.80 2.73
N GLN A 178 -9.15 -2.21 2.39
CA GLN A 178 -9.57 -0.86 2.72
C GLN A 178 -11.00 -0.86 3.26
N SER A 179 -11.28 0.03 4.21
CA SER A 179 -12.65 0.29 4.70
C SER A 179 -13.10 1.68 4.27
N ASP A 180 -14.38 1.82 3.90
CA ASP A 180 -15.00 3.13 3.65
C ASP A 180 -15.39 3.86 4.93
N GLY A 181 -15.23 3.23 6.09
CA GLY A 181 -15.66 3.75 7.39
C GLY A 181 -17.18 3.77 7.60
N ASN A 182 -17.96 3.24 6.66
CA ASN A 182 -19.42 3.20 6.69
C ASN A 182 -19.99 1.77 6.66
N GLY A 183 -19.11 0.78 6.77
CA GLY A 183 -19.50 -0.63 6.87
C GLY A 183 -19.27 -1.44 5.60
N HIS A 184 -18.58 -0.90 4.59
CA HIS A 184 -18.06 -1.68 3.47
C HIS A 184 -16.55 -1.84 3.59
N VAL A 185 -16.09 -3.02 3.25
CA VAL A 185 -14.70 -3.38 3.20
C VAL A 185 -14.40 -3.92 1.81
N TYR A 186 -13.31 -3.46 1.22
CA TYR A 186 -12.80 -3.86 -0.08
C TYR A 186 -11.46 -4.55 0.11
N ILE A 187 -11.30 -5.74 -0.45
CA ILE A 187 -10.09 -6.56 -0.29
C ILE A 187 -9.67 -7.06 -1.67
N ASP A 188 -8.46 -6.75 -2.08
CA ASP A 188 -7.92 -7.32 -3.30
C ASP A 188 -7.59 -8.81 -3.12
N VAL A 189 -7.89 -9.61 -4.14
CA VAL A 189 -7.69 -11.06 -4.15
C VAL A 189 -6.77 -11.40 -5.31
N GLU A 190 -5.47 -11.52 -5.00
CA GLU A 190 -4.37 -11.55 -5.96
C GLU A 190 -4.51 -12.67 -7.00
N ASP A 191 -4.81 -13.89 -6.56
CA ASP A 191 -4.87 -15.07 -7.41
C ASP A 191 -6.20 -15.26 -8.16
N GLN A 192 -7.16 -14.36 -7.93
CA GLN A 192 -8.48 -14.35 -8.57
C GLN A 192 -8.72 -13.11 -9.44
N ASP A 193 -7.75 -12.22 -9.57
CA ASP A 193 -7.83 -10.99 -10.37
C ASP A 193 -9.10 -10.15 -10.06
N ASN A 194 -9.45 -10.00 -8.79
CA ASN A 194 -10.65 -9.24 -8.40
C ASN A 194 -10.47 -8.48 -7.08
N VAL A 195 -11.44 -7.60 -6.78
CA VAL A 195 -11.62 -6.99 -5.47
C VAL A 195 -12.90 -7.54 -4.85
N ALA A 196 -12.78 -8.22 -3.71
CA ALA A 196 -13.93 -8.70 -2.94
C ALA A 196 -14.53 -7.54 -2.13
N VAL A 197 -15.85 -7.43 -2.13
CA VAL A 197 -16.61 -6.47 -1.33
C VAL A 197 -17.29 -7.22 -0.17
N VAL A 198 -17.04 -6.75 1.05
CA VAL A 198 -17.57 -7.35 2.27
C VAL A 198 -18.43 -6.34 3.02
N ASP A 199 -19.63 -6.73 3.40
CA ASP A 199 -20.43 -6.01 4.38
C ASP A 199 -19.85 -6.30 5.78
N ALA A 200 -19.33 -5.27 6.43
CA ALA A 200 -18.65 -5.39 7.72
C ALA A 200 -19.60 -5.76 8.87
N ASN A 201 -20.89 -5.42 8.78
CA ASN A 201 -21.87 -5.74 9.81
C ASN A 201 -22.21 -7.23 9.81
N THR A 202 -22.45 -7.78 8.62
CA THR A 202 -22.84 -9.19 8.44
C THR A 202 -21.66 -10.12 8.22
N MET A 203 -20.47 -9.58 7.92
CA MET A 203 -19.25 -10.32 7.56
C MET A 203 -19.47 -11.24 6.35
N LYS A 204 -20.23 -10.77 5.36
CA LYS A 204 -20.52 -11.52 4.14
C LYS A 204 -19.92 -10.85 2.93
N VAL A 205 -19.32 -11.63 2.04
CA VAL A 205 -18.97 -11.17 0.71
C VAL A 205 -20.26 -10.86 -0.05
N THR A 206 -20.37 -9.63 -0.56
CA THR A 206 -21.56 -9.13 -1.28
C THR A 206 -21.32 -9.03 -2.78
N ALA A 207 -20.05 -8.86 -3.20
CA ALA A 207 -19.67 -8.80 -4.60
C ALA A 207 -18.17 -9.17 -4.79
N HIS A 208 -17.81 -9.48 -6.03
CA HIS A 208 -16.45 -9.53 -6.53
C HIS A 208 -16.39 -8.64 -7.77
N TYR A 209 -15.50 -7.63 -7.74
CA TYR A 209 -15.27 -6.73 -8.87
C TYR A 209 -14.15 -7.28 -9.73
N ASP A 210 -14.51 -7.77 -10.91
CA ASP A 210 -13.61 -8.44 -11.84
C ASP A 210 -12.65 -7.46 -12.52
N LEU A 211 -11.35 -7.72 -12.46
CA LEU A 211 -10.29 -6.96 -13.11
C LEU A 211 -9.77 -7.61 -14.39
N THR A 212 -10.27 -8.82 -14.73
CA THR A 212 -9.77 -9.64 -15.85
C THR A 212 -9.73 -8.86 -17.17
N GLY A 213 -8.59 -8.91 -17.84
CA GLY A 213 -8.37 -8.23 -19.10
C GLY A 213 -8.10 -6.72 -18.99
N LYS A 214 -8.06 -6.16 -17.76
CA LYS A 214 -7.64 -4.78 -17.48
C LYS A 214 -6.43 -4.74 -16.57
N GLY A 215 -6.38 -5.62 -15.56
CA GLY A 215 -5.27 -5.83 -14.65
C GLY A 215 -5.35 -7.24 -14.08
N GLY A 216 -4.26 -7.73 -13.53
CA GLY A 216 -4.18 -9.03 -12.88
C GLY A 216 -3.19 -9.03 -11.73
N GLY A 217 -3.43 -9.89 -10.73
CA GLY A 217 -2.65 -9.94 -9.51
C GLY A 217 -2.66 -8.61 -8.76
N PRO A 218 -3.81 -8.10 -8.30
CA PRO A 218 -3.82 -6.88 -7.50
C PRO A 218 -3.04 -7.11 -6.21
N GLY A 219 -2.03 -6.27 -5.95
CA GLY A 219 -1.14 -6.35 -4.79
C GLY A 219 -1.09 -5.04 -4.00
N GLY A 220 -2.06 -4.16 -4.22
CA GLY A 220 -2.23 -2.91 -3.49
C GLY A 220 -3.57 -2.27 -3.77
N LEU A 221 -4.15 -1.60 -2.77
CA LEU A 221 -5.47 -1.01 -2.87
C LEU A 221 -5.52 0.39 -2.26
N GLY A 222 -6.03 1.37 -3.01
CA GLY A 222 -6.40 2.70 -2.53
C GLY A 222 -7.91 2.90 -2.60
N LEU A 223 -8.46 3.72 -1.70
CA LEU A 223 -9.89 4.03 -1.66
C LEU A 223 -10.12 5.52 -1.41
N ASP A 224 -10.76 6.20 -2.35
CA ASP A 224 -11.47 7.44 -2.06
C ASP A 224 -12.89 7.10 -1.59
N ALA A 225 -13.04 7.03 -0.27
CA ALA A 225 -14.33 6.72 0.35
C ALA A 225 -15.38 7.81 0.12
N LYS A 226 -14.97 9.05 -0.15
CA LYS A 226 -15.88 10.19 -0.38
C LYS A 226 -16.52 10.14 -1.77
N ASN A 227 -15.74 9.81 -2.79
CA ASN A 227 -16.20 9.74 -4.17
C ASN A 227 -16.51 8.32 -4.63
N HIS A 228 -16.36 7.34 -3.74
CA HIS A 228 -16.58 5.91 -3.99
C HIS A 228 -15.72 5.38 -5.15
N ILE A 229 -14.41 5.66 -5.10
CA ILE A 229 -13.45 5.24 -6.11
C ILE A 229 -12.40 4.31 -5.51
N LEU A 230 -12.19 3.16 -6.13
CA LEU A 230 -11.14 2.21 -5.81
C LEU A 230 -9.99 2.33 -6.82
N PHE A 231 -8.77 2.16 -6.33
CA PHE A 231 -7.53 2.10 -7.10
C PHE A 231 -6.87 0.76 -6.83
N ALA A 232 -7.07 -0.21 -7.72
CA ALA A 232 -6.46 -1.54 -7.63
C ALA A 232 -5.14 -1.56 -8.40
N PHE A 233 -4.03 -1.70 -7.69
CA PHE A 233 -2.68 -1.71 -8.26
C PHE A 233 -2.25 -3.14 -8.59
N CYS A 234 -2.08 -3.43 -9.87
CA CYS A 234 -1.92 -4.77 -10.41
C CYS A 234 -0.49 -5.06 -10.86
N HIS A 235 -0.10 -6.36 -10.81
CA HIS A 235 1.21 -6.83 -11.21
C HIS A 235 1.36 -7.06 -12.71
N ASP A 236 0.35 -7.63 -13.36
CA ASP A 236 0.46 -8.13 -14.74
C ASP A 236 -0.84 -7.88 -15.55
N PRO A 237 -0.85 -6.87 -16.43
CA PRO A 237 0.19 -5.86 -16.61
C PRO A 237 0.36 -4.95 -15.37
N ALA A 238 1.51 -4.26 -15.27
CA ALA A 238 1.77 -3.28 -14.21
C ALA A 238 0.93 -2.03 -14.45
N VAL A 239 -0.28 -2.01 -13.90
CA VAL A 239 -1.28 -0.94 -14.05
C VAL A 239 -2.01 -0.69 -12.75
N CYS A 240 -2.57 0.52 -12.62
CA CYS A 240 -3.66 0.80 -11.71
C CYS A 240 -4.98 0.70 -12.46
N VAL A 241 -5.87 -0.20 -12.04
CA VAL A 241 -7.25 -0.23 -12.50
C VAL A 241 -8.08 0.63 -11.55
N VAL A 242 -8.68 1.69 -12.07
CA VAL A 242 -9.58 2.57 -11.31
C VAL A 242 -11.00 2.13 -11.55
N LEU A 243 -11.76 1.92 -10.48
CA LEU A 243 -13.13 1.42 -10.57
C LEU A 243 -14.06 2.09 -9.55
N SER A 244 -15.34 2.10 -9.86
CA SER A 244 -16.40 2.54 -8.94
C SER A 244 -16.49 1.54 -7.78
N ALA A 245 -16.49 2.03 -6.55
CA ALA A 245 -16.69 1.22 -5.36
C ALA A 245 -18.15 0.80 -5.15
N ASP A 246 -19.11 1.40 -5.89
CA ASP A 246 -20.52 1.08 -5.78
C ASP A 246 -20.90 -0.18 -6.57
N ASP A 247 -20.29 -0.36 -7.76
CA ASP A 247 -20.72 -1.40 -8.71
C ASP A 247 -19.55 -2.13 -9.42
N GLY A 248 -18.30 -1.76 -9.14
CA GLY A 248 -17.12 -2.35 -9.76
C GLY A 248 -16.89 -1.95 -11.22
N LYS A 249 -17.63 -0.97 -11.74
CA LYS A 249 -17.42 -0.48 -13.09
C LYS A 249 -16.03 0.12 -13.24
N ILE A 250 -15.28 -0.37 -14.22
CA ILE A 250 -13.95 0.15 -14.53
C ILE A 250 -14.07 1.52 -15.18
N LEU A 251 -13.40 2.51 -14.59
CA LEU A 251 -13.41 3.92 -14.99
C LEU A 251 -12.15 4.28 -15.79
N ALA A 252 -10.99 3.73 -15.40
CA ALA A 252 -9.72 3.98 -16.07
C ALA A 252 -8.73 2.83 -15.86
N THR A 253 -7.68 2.78 -16.67
CA THR A 253 -6.50 1.93 -16.47
C THR A 253 -5.27 2.78 -16.77
N LEU A 254 -4.36 2.89 -15.82
CA LEU A 254 -3.19 3.77 -15.88
C LEU A 254 -1.91 2.97 -15.65
N PRO A 255 -0.80 3.27 -16.37
CA PRO A 255 0.46 2.56 -16.17
C PRO A 255 1.09 2.91 -14.82
N ILE A 256 1.73 1.92 -14.19
CA ILE A 256 2.55 2.09 -12.97
C ILE A 256 3.91 1.42 -13.15
N GLY A 257 4.82 1.58 -12.18
CA GLY A 257 6.06 0.81 -12.14
C GLY A 257 5.82 -0.67 -11.84
N THR A 258 6.88 -1.49 -11.95
CA THR A 258 6.78 -2.94 -11.79
C THR A 258 7.07 -3.41 -10.36
N GLY A 259 6.38 -4.49 -9.93
CA GLY A 259 6.56 -5.09 -8.61
C GLY A 259 5.90 -4.27 -7.52
N VAL A 260 4.65 -3.88 -7.74
CA VAL A 260 3.80 -3.24 -6.73
C VAL A 260 3.60 -4.18 -5.53
N ASP A 261 3.48 -3.63 -4.32
CA ASP A 261 3.29 -4.44 -3.10
C ASP A 261 2.51 -3.66 -2.01
N ALA A 262 2.09 -2.46 -2.31
CA ALA A 262 1.15 -1.68 -1.51
C ALA A 262 0.64 -0.47 -2.30
N GLY A 263 -0.54 0.00 -1.94
CA GLY A 263 -1.12 1.22 -2.43
C GLY A 263 -1.92 1.95 -1.35
N GLY A 264 -2.34 3.16 -1.67
CA GLY A 264 -3.17 3.98 -0.80
C GLY A 264 -3.77 5.17 -1.53
N PHE A 265 -4.55 5.95 -0.78
CA PHE A 265 -5.17 7.18 -1.26
C PHE A 265 -5.00 8.29 -0.23
N ASN A 266 -4.64 9.47 -0.66
CA ASN A 266 -4.57 10.66 0.17
C ASN A 266 -5.80 11.55 -0.09
N PRO A 267 -6.77 11.59 0.83
CA PRO A 267 -7.99 12.36 0.65
C PRO A 267 -7.77 13.89 0.70
N ASN A 268 -6.66 14.35 1.29
CA ASN A 268 -6.33 15.76 1.38
C ASN A 268 -5.85 16.33 0.04
N THR A 269 -5.19 15.50 -0.75
CA THR A 269 -4.61 15.90 -2.04
C THR A 269 -5.34 15.27 -3.22
N MET A 270 -6.29 14.38 -2.99
CA MET A 270 -6.99 13.61 -4.02
C MET A 270 -6.01 12.85 -4.93
N GLU A 271 -5.10 12.12 -4.31
CA GLU A 271 -4.05 11.38 -4.99
C GLU A 271 -3.98 9.94 -4.50
N ALA A 272 -4.10 9.01 -5.43
CA ALA A 272 -3.74 7.62 -5.17
C ALA A 272 -2.24 7.43 -5.40
N PHE A 273 -1.63 6.51 -4.66
CA PHE A 273 -0.21 6.23 -4.78
C PHE A 273 0.07 4.75 -4.59
N SER A 274 1.11 4.26 -5.25
CA SER A 274 1.60 2.90 -5.03
C SER A 274 3.11 2.82 -5.13
N SER A 275 3.72 1.98 -4.31
CA SER A 275 5.16 1.74 -4.29
C SER A 275 5.51 0.49 -5.09
N GLN A 276 6.62 0.55 -5.84
CA GLN A 276 7.08 -0.51 -6.72
C GLN A 276 8.53 -0.93 -6.42
N GLY A 277 8.79 -2.22 -6.57
CA GLY A 277 10.12 -2.80 -6.32
C GLY A 277 11.20 -2.37 -7.31
N ASP A 278 10.84 -1.77 -8.43
CA ASP A 278 11.75 -1.26 -9.48
C ASP A 278 12.39 0.10 -9.15
N ALA A 279 12.17 0.62 -7.96
CA ALA A 279 12.61 1.93 -7.46
C ALA A 279 11.72 3.10 -7.92
N THR A 280 10.43 2.86 -8.06
CA THR A 280 9.46 3.92 -8.35
C THR A 280 8.36 4.00 -7.29
N LEU A 281 7.74 5.17 -7.18
CA LEU A 281 6.48 5.42 -6.50
C LEU A 281 5.60 6.18 -7.49
N THR A 282 4.48 5.58 -7.88
CA THR A 282 3.55 6.21 -8.81
C THR A 282 2.50 7.01 -8.06
N ILE A 283 2.30 8.26 -8.45
CA ILE A 283 1.26 9.16 -7.95
C ILE A 283 0.22 9.35 -9.04
N ILE A 284 -1.03 9.07 -8.72
CA ILE A 284 -2.17 9.21 -9.62
C ILE A 284 -3.09 10.28 -9.07
N LYS A 285 -3.33 11.34 -9.84
CA LYS A 285 -4.25 12.40 -9.49
C LYS A 285 -5.67 12.03 -9.88
N GLU A 286 -6.58 12.13 -8.93
CA GLU A 286 -8.01 12.19 -9.19
C GLU A 286 -8.39 13.66 -9.40
N GLN A 287 -8.62 14.07 -10.63
CA GLN A 287 -9.07 15.43 -10.98
C GLN A 287 -10.54 15.62 -10.60
N ASN A 288 -11.33 14.59 -10.81
CA ASN A 288 -12.74 14.44 -10.43
C ASN A 288 -13.11 12.94 -10.56
N PRO A 289 -14.28 12.50 -10.07
CA PRO A 289 -14.68 11.09 -10.08
C PRO A 289 -14.71 10.36 -11.43
N GLY A 290 -14.42 11.04 -12.52
CA GLY A 290 -14.37 10.46 -13.87
C GLY A 290 -13.08 10.75 -14.63
N SER A 291 -12.09 11.39 -14.02
CA SER A 291 -10.86 11.82 -14.68
C SER A 291 -9.64 11.58 -13.80
N PHE A 292 -8.75 10.73 -14.29
CA PHE A 292 -7.56 10.26 -13.58
C PHE A 292 -6.34 10.34 -14.48
N GLU A 293 -5.20 10.72 -13.93
CA GLU A 293 -3.93 10.75 -14.66
C GLU A 293 -2.75 10.38 -13.76
N VAL A 294 -1.70 9.82 -14.34
CA VAL A 294 -0.42 9.69 -13.64
C VAL A 294 0.18 11.09 -13.53
N GLU A 295 0.12 11.68 -12.34
CA GLU A 295 0.68 13.00 -12.05
C GLU A 295 2.21 12.96 -12.04
N GLN A 296 2.75 11.93 -11.39
CA GLN A 296 4.20 11.79 -11.25
C GLN A 296 4.61 10.34 -11.00
N THR A 297 5.78 9.99 -11.55
CA THR A 297 6.53 8.79 -11.15
C THR A 297 7.79 9.26 -10.42
N VAL A 298 7.81 9.09 -9.11
CA VAL A 298 8.90 9.50 -8.23
C VAL A 298 9.97 8.42 -8.21
N THR A 299 11.23 8.78 -8.44
CA THR A 299 12.36 7.85 -8.26
C THR A 299 12.63 7.63 -6.78
N THR A 300 12.63 6.37 -6.35
CA THR A 300 12.91 5.94 -4.98
C THR A 300 14.15 5.05 -4.91
N LEU A 301 14.22 4.15 -3.94
CA LEU A 301 15.27 3.14 -3.84
C LEU A 301 14.74 1.76 -4.26
N ARG A 302 15.59 0.96 -4.88
CA ARG A 302 15.23 -0.40 -5.30
C ARG A 302 14.72 -1.23 -4.13
N GLY A 303 13.59 -1.90 -4.33
CA GLY A 303 12.96 -2.74 -3.31
C GLY A 303 12.15 -1.96 -2.26
N ALA A 304 11.99 -0.64 -2.40
CA ALA A 304 11.06 0.16 -1.60
C ALA A 304 9.64 -0.05 -2.12
N LYS A 305 9.06 -1.19 -1.82
CA LYS A 305 7.83 -1.70 -2.45
C LYS A 305 6.59 -1.72 -1.56
N THR A 306 6.71 -1.44 -0.25
CA THR A 306 5.60 -1.19 0.65
C THR A 306 5.59 0.26 1.09
N CYS A 307 4.40 0.82 1.27
CA CYS A 307 4.23 2.23 1.62
C CYS A 307 3.04 2.46 2.53
N THR A 308 3.05 3.61 3.19
CA THR A 308 1.95 4.08 4.05
C THR A 308 1.90 5.61 4.03
N LEU A 309 0.73 6.16 4.36
CA LEU A 309 0.49 7.61 4.37
C LEU A 309 0.44 8.14 5.80
N ASP A 310 1.16 9.22 6.08
CA ASP A 310 0.81 10.13 7.17
C ASP A 310 -0.16 11.20 6.66
N ALA A 311 -1.43 11.03 6.94
CA ALA A 311 -2.49 11.92 6.47
C ALA A 311 -2.41 13.33 7.07
N LYS A 312 -1.70 13.55 8.19
CA LYS A 312 -1.52 14.88 8.79
C LYS A 312 -0.49 15.74 8.06
N THR A 313 0.56 15.10 7.54
CA THR A 313 1.63 15.80 6.82
C THR A 313 1.58 15.61 5.32
N ASN A 314 0.69 14.72 4.82
CA ASN A 314 0.62 14.27 3.43
C ASN A 314 1.92 13.62 2.94
N GLN A 315 2.69 13.03 3.84
CA GLN A 315 3.94 12.34 3.52
C GLN A 315 3.71 10.85 3.37
N ILE A 316 4.40 10.26 2.40
CA ILE A 316 4.36 8.83 2.12
C ILE A 316 5.66 8.21 2.63
N PHE A 317 5.54 7.20 3.47
CA PHE A 317 6.66 6.48 4.05
C PHE A 317 6.86 5.16 3.31
N LEU A 318 8.10 4.87 2.93
CA LEU A 318 8.51 3.60 2.32
C LEU A 318 9.67 3.00 3.09
N ILE A 319 9.84 1.69 2.97
CA ILE A 319 10.92 0.96 3.61
C ILE A 319 11.68 0.10 2.62
N THR A 320 12.99 -0.01 2.78
CA THR A 320 13.85 -0.85 1.95
C THR A 320 15.12 -1.27 2.67
N ALA A 321 15.87 -2.17 2.06
CA ALA A 321 17.22 -2.53 2.49
C ALA A 321 18.09 -2.88 1.28
N GLU A 322 19.40 -2.78 1.44
CA GLU A 322 20.35 -3.25 0.45
C GLU A 322 20.50 -4.79 0.56
N TYR A 323 20.65 -5.46 -0.57
CA TYR A 323 20.88 -6.90 -0.63
C TYR A 323 22.16 -7.17 -1.39
N ALA A 324 23.01 -8.06 -0.85
CA ALA A 324 24.17 -8.58 -1.56
C ALA A 324 23.74 -9.26 -2.87
N ALA A 325 24.60 -9.22 -3.88
CA ALA A 325 24.34 -10.00 -5.10
C ALA A 325 24.08 -11.48 -4.74
N PRO A 326 23.12 -12.15 -5.39
CA PRO A 326 22.91 -13.57 -5.15
C PRO A 326 24.22 -14.32 -5.43
N THR A 327 24.71 -15.08 -4.43
CA THR A 327 25.81 -16.00 -4.67
C THR A 327 25.28 -17.09 -5.60
N THR A 328 25.81 -17.15 -6.82
CA THR A 328 25.50 -18.23 -7.76
C THR A 328 25.90 -19.56 -7.12
N ARG A 329 24.91 -20.31 -6.63
CA ARG A 329 25.12 -21.68 -6.22
C ARG A 329 25.53 -22.44 -7.49
N PRO A 330 26.64 -23.22 -7.49
CA PRO A 330 26.97 -24.04 -8.63
C PRO A 330 25.75 -24.89 -8.99
N ALA A 331 25.38 -24.94 -10.27
CA ALA A 331 24.28 -25.75 -10.74
C ALA A 331 24.53 -27.20 -10.33
N THR A 332 23.72 -27.74 -9.45
CA THR A 332 23.69 -29.17 -9.18
C THR A 332 23.27 -29.86 -10.49
N PRO A 333 23.99 -30.92 -10.98
CA PRO A 333 23.56 -31.63 -12.17
C PRO A 333 22.13 -32.12 -12.01
N PRO A 334 21.30 -32.17 -13.08
CA PRO A 334 19.93 -32.63 -12.99
C PRO A 334 19.89 -34.08 -12.55
N THR A 335 19.42 -34.35 -11.33
CA THR A 335 19.01 -35.70 -10.92
C THR A 335 17.71 -36.02 -11.65
N THR A 336 17.74 -36.99 -12.53
CA THR A 336 16.57 -37.57 -13.18
C THR A 336 15.65 -38.18 -12.13
N GLN A 337 14.53 -37.52 -11.83
CA GLN A 337 13.40 -38.11 -11.13
C GLN A 337 12.20 -38.27 -12.07
N PRO A 338 11.37 -39.33 -11.91
CA PRO A 338 10.29 -39.64 -12.84
C PRO A 338 9.16 -38.62 -12.78
N THR A 339 8.64 -38.29 -13.95
CA THR A 339 7.47 -37.50 -14.21
C THR A 339 6.22 -38.07 -13.55
N GLY A 340 5.54 -37.26 -12.72
CA GLY A 340 4.18 -37.54 -12.27
C GLY A 340 3.77 -36.76 -11.04
N GLN A 341 3.38 -35.50 -11.24
CA GLN A 341 2.24 -34.85 -10.58
C GLN A 341 2.30 -33.35 -10.90
N SER A 342 1.28 -32.87 -11.61
CA SER A 342 1.02 -31.49 -11.87
C SER A 342 0.72 -30.79 -10.53
N GLN A 343 1.63 -29.89 -10.10
CA GLN A 343 1.34 -28.94 -9.03
C GLN A 343 0.66 -27.71 -9.63
N ALA A 344 -0.56 -27.48 -9.18
CA ALA A 344 -1.31 -26.28 -9.43
C ALA A 344 -0.61 -25.05 -8.80
N GLY A 345 -0.62 -23.91 -9.52
CA GLY A 345 -0.43 -22.56 -8.99
C GLY A 345 0.89 -22.32 -8.25
N GLY A 346 2.04 -22.40 -8.93
CA GLY A 346 3.31 -21.98 -8.36
C GLY A 346 3.46 -20.46 -8.41
N ARG A 347 3.63 -19.81 -7.25
CA ARG A 347 4.16 -18.46 -7.12
C ARG A 347 5.21 -18.21 -8.19
N ARG A 348 4.98 -17.24 -9.09
CA ARG A 348 6.03 -16.75 -10.02
C ARG A 348 7.22 -16.35 -9.17
N GLY A 349 8.34 -17.07 -9.31
CA GLY A 349 9.46 -17.08 -8.41
C GLY A 349 9.95 -15.65 -8.09
N ARG A 350 9.83 -15.25 -6.84
CA ARG A 350 10.69 -14.20 -6.28
C ARG A 350 12.11 -14.67 -6.50
N GLY A 351 12.82 -14.07 -7.48
CA GLY A 351 14.24 -14.38 -7.72
C GLY A 351 14.96 -14.36 -6.38
N ALA A 352 15.83 -15.34 -6.12
CA ALA A 352 16.53 -15.45 -4.86
C ALA A 352 17.20 -14.11 -4.53
N ARG A 353 16.61 -13.34 -3.60
CA ARG A 353 17.26 -12.12 -3.07
C ARG A 353 18.51 -12.58 -2.35
N GLY A 354 19.61 -11.89 -2.58
CA GLY A 354 20.81 -12.06 -1.79
C GLY A 354 20.53 -11.80 -0.30
N GLN A 355 21.54 -12.02 0.53
CA GLN A 355 21.45 -11.72 1.96
C GLN A 355 21.34 -10.18 2.16
N MET A 356 20.48 -9.73 3.07
CA MET A 356 20.41 -8.32 3.44
C MET A 356 21.77 -7.86 3.96
N VAL A 357 22.24 -6.71 3.47
CA VAL A 357 23.46 -6.08 3.97
C VAL A 357 23.20 -5.57 5.39
N PRO A 358 23.98 -5.97 6.39
CA PRO A 358 23.79 -5.53 7.77
C PRO A 358 23.76 -4.00 7.89
N GLY A 359 22.84 -3.48 8.67
CA GLY A 359 22.70 -2.04 8.91
C GLY A 359 22.12 -1.22 7.75
N SER A 360 21.76 -1.85 6.62
CA SER A 360 21.26 -1.14 5.44
C SER A 360 19.78 -0.78 5.48
N PHE A 361 19.02 -1.27 6.46
CA PHE A 361 17.57 -1.01 6.49
C PHE A 361 17.30 0.48 6.60
N THR A 362 16.46 0.97 5.71
CA THR A 362 16.25 2.39 5.44
C THR A 362 14.77 2.72 5.37
N ILE A 363 14.39 3.81 6.01
CA ILE A 363 13.08 4.45 5.87
C ILE A 363 13.25 5.65 4.93
N LEU A 364 12.37 5.77 3.95
CA LEU A 364 12.25 6.91 3.04
C LEU A 364 10.98 7.68 3.37
N VAL A 365 11.06 8.99 3.35
CA VAL A 365 9.89 9.88 3.42
C VAL A 365 9.80 10.63 2.11
N VAL A 366 8.67 10.52 1.44
CA VAL A 366 8.37 11.21 0.19
C VAL A 366 7.29 12.25 0.45
N GLY A 367 7.53 13.47 -0.03
CA GLY A 367 6.63 14.61 0.14
C GLY A 367 6.88 15.68 -0.93
N LYS A 368 6.00 16.66 -1.00
CA LYS A 368 6.12 17.85 -1.88
C LYS A 368 7.02 18.92 -1.28
#